data_19a1c78374bc836fea6b610dcaf344de
#
_entry.id   19a1c78374bc836fea6b610dcaf344de
#
_cell.length_a   1.000
_cell.length_b   1.000
_cell.length_c   1.000
_cell.angle_alpha   90.00
_cell.angle_beta   90.00
_cell.angle_gamma   90.00
#
_symmetry.space_group_name_H-M   'P 1'
#
loop_
_entity.id
_entity.type
_entity.pdbx_description
1 polymer ?
#
loop_
_entity_poly.entity_id
_entity_poly.type
_entity_poly.pdbx_seq_one_letter_code
_entity_poly.pdbx_strand_id
1 'polypeptide(L)'
;VDFPSVLDDLHEFEMGTWQGLNFVSQQTNKSPIWEEFVERFEFLGVENYVHDLSKKRDHLIEANWMLYVDNYLEGFHIPFVHPELNDALDYSGYTTEVFENGVLQVGEAKEGEISFDLPETHPDFGKQIAAYYLWLFPNMMFNFYPWGLSVNIVIPISPDKTRVLYRGYVKNSELTEEGAGGDLDTVELQDQDIIEKVHKSMYSKIYDRGRYSPTREQGVHQFHRIISKIYEKLV
;
A
#
# COMPACT_ATOMS: atom_id res chain seq x y z
N VAL A 1 29.14 5.27 41.52
CA VAL A 1 27.86 5.56 40.85
C VAL A 1 28.21 6.19 39.53
N ASP A 2 28.10 5.39 38.43
CA ASP A 2 28.55 5.77 37.09
C ASP A 2 27.40 6.48 36.33
N PHE A 3 26.93 7.61 36.82
CA PHE A 3 25.97 8.48 36.15
C PHE A 3 26.61 9.84 35.88
N PRO A 4 26.53 10.40 34.64
CA PRO A 4 25.95 9.79 33.42
C PRO A 4 26.86 8.74 32.79
N SER A 5 26.28 7.71 32.21
CA SER A 5 26.95 6.68 31.41
C SER A 5 26.25 6.56 30.05
N VAL A 6 26.88 5.87 29.09
CA VAL A 6 26.27 5.62 27.78
C VAL A 6 24.94 4.83 27.85
N LEU A 7 24.64 4.22 28.99
CA LEU A 7 23.38 3.52 29.22
C LEU A 7 22.23 4.47 29.58
N ASP A 8 22.57 5.71 29.92
CA ASP A 8 21.61 6.77 30.29
C ASP A 8 21.24 7.65 29.09
N ASP A 9 21.92 7.46 27.95
CA ASP A 9 21.66 8.17 26.71
C ASP A 9 20.34 7.71 26.08
N LEU A 10 19.69 8.63 25.36
CA LEU A 10 18.50 8.30 24.57
C LEU A 10 18.91 7.38 23.40
N HIS A 11 18.03 6.44 23.09
CA HIS A 11 18.23 5.62 21.89
C HIS A 11 18.18 6.49 20.63
N GLU A 12 19.21 6.36 19.79
CA GLU A 12 19.25 6.99 18.48
C GLU A 12 18.47 6.15 17.48
N PHE A 13 17.73 6.85 16.62
CA PHE A 13 17.00 6.26 15.50
C PHE A 13 17.50 6.86 14.20
N GLU A 14 17.65 6.06 13.17
CA GLU A 14 17.92 6.59 11.84
C GLU A 14 16.66 7.23 11.27
N MET A 15 16.85 8.38 10.63
CA MET A 15 15.79 9.10 9.94
C MET A 15 16.13 9.22 8.46
N GLY A 16 15.17 8.86 7.62
CA GLY A 16 15.21 9.08 6.18
C GLY A 16 14.09 10.06 5.77
N THR A 17 14.38 10.88 4.78
CA THR A 17 13.39 11.78 4.18
C THR A 17 13.25 11.45 2.70
N TRP A 18 12.01 11.33 2.23
CA TRP A 18 11.69 11.18 0.82
C TRP A 18 10.54 12.12 0.46
N GLN A 19 10.79 13.05 -0.45
CA GLN A 19 9.81 14.02 -0.95
C GLN A 19 8.94 14.65 0.17
N GLY A 20 9.59 15.12 1.25
CA GLY A 20 8.92 15.75 2.40
C GLY A 20 8.31 14.78 3.42
N LEU A 21 8.23 13.49 3.13
CA LEU A 21 7.83 12.47 4.10
C LEU A 21 9.04 12.02 4.92
N ASN A 22 8.89 12.00 6.24
CA ASN A 22 9.94 11.61 7.17
C ASN A 22 9.66 10.20 7.71
N PHE A 23 10.67 9.34 7.66
CA PHE A 23 10.62 7.95 8.13
C PHE A 23 11.64 7.75 9.23
N VAL A 24 11.26 6.99 10.25
CA VAL A 24 12.12 6.64 11.37
C VAL A 24 12.27 5.13 11.42
N SER A 25 13.49 4.64 11.54
CA SER A 25 13.79 3.21 11.64
C SER A 25 14.61 2.90 12.89
N GLN A 26 14.29 1.78 13.54
CA GLN A 26 15.10 1.22 14.62
C GLN A 26 16.32 0.45 14.09
N GLN A 27 16.40 0.20 12.80
CA GLN A 27 17.50 -0.55 12.17
C GLN A 27 18.43 0.42 11.44
N THR A 28 19.72 0.26 11.67
CA THR A 28 20.78 1.10 11.09
C THR A 28 21.08 0.81 9.61
N ASN A 29 20.47 -0.21 9.04
CA ASN A 29 20.65 -0.54 7.64
C ASN A 29 19.55 0.15 6.81
N LYS A 30 19.94 1.09 5.97
CA LYS A 30 19.05 1.65 4.94
C LYS A 30 18.46 0.50 4.15
N SER A 31 17.14 0.46 4.05
CA SER A 31 16.50 -0.50 3.16
C SER A 31 16.84 -0.13 1.71
N PRO A 32 17.45 -1.04 0.91
CA PRO A 32 17.72 -0.78 -0.50
C PRO A 32 16.49 -0.40 -1.31
N ILE A 33 15.33 -0.71 -0.78
CA ILE A 33 14.02 -0.47 -1.39
C ILE A 33 13.78 1.00 -1.76
N TRP A 34 14.33 1.96 -0.98
CA TRP A 34 14.19 3.37 -1.29
C TRP A 34 14.88 3.76 -2.60
N GLU A 35 16.02 3.17 -2.89
CA GLU A 35 16.78 3.48 -4.12
C GLU A 35 16.02 3.02 -5.36
N GLU A 36 15.37 1.86 -5.32
CA GLU A 36 14.57 1.34 -6.44
C GLU A 36 13.31 2.17 -6.70
N PHE A 37 12.68 2.73 -5.66
CA PHE A 37 11.45 3.52 -5.80
C PHE A 37 11.70 5.01 -5.97
N VAL A 38 12.80 5.55 -5.43
CA VAL A 38 13.12 6.98 -5.51
C VAL A 38 13.12 7.46 -6.95
N GLU A 39 13.83 6.78 -7.85
CA GLU A 39 13.91 7.15 -9.26
C GLU A 39 12.55 7.09 -9.95
N ARG A 40 11.78 6.02 -9.68
CA ARG A 40 10.48 5.81 -10.33
C ARG A 40 9.42 6.83 -9.93
N PHE A 41 9.48 7.33 -8.70
CA PHE A 41 8.50 8.27 -8.17
C PHE A 41 9.02 9.71 -8.03
N GLU A 42 10.21 10.03 -8.52
CA GLU A 42 10.80 11.37 -8.44
C GLU A 42 9.94 12.42 -9.18
N PHE A 43 9.28 12.02 -10.27
CA PHE A 43 8.42 12.92 -11.07
C PHE A 43 7.18 13.41 -10.33
N LEU A 44 6.78 12.76 -9.25
CA LEU A 44 5.57 13.10 -8.50
C LEU A 44 5.65 14.47 -7.82
N GLY A 45 6.79 14.77 -7.16
CA GLY A 45 6.99 16.00 -6.40
C GLY A 45 6.08 16.06 -5.17
N VAL A 46 6.00 14.95 -4.40
CA VAL A 46 5.09 14.79 -3.24
C VAL A 46 5.32 15.85 -2.17
N GLU A 47 6.52 16.43 -2.06
CA GLU A 47 6.83 17.54 -1.16
C GLU A 47 6.00 18.79 -1.40
N ASN A 48 5.37 18.90 -2.57
CA ASN A 48 4.49 20.02 -2.96
C ASN A 48 3.00 19.69 -2.73
N TYR A 49 2.67 18.49 -2.27
CA TYR A 49 1.28 18.10 -2.04
C TYR A 49 0.77 18.68 -0.72
N VAL A 50 -0.51 19.00 -0.67
CA VAL A 50 -1.16 19.56 0.51
C VAL A 50 -1.88 18.47 1.28
N HIS A 51 -1.54 18.29 2.56
CA HIS A 51 -2.27 17.37 3.43
C HIS A 51 -3.72 17.83 3.58
N ASP A 52 -4.65 17.01 3.12
CA ASP A 52 -6.08 17.28 3.16
C ASP A 52 -6.74 16.54 4.34
N LEU A 53 -7.10 17.31 5.37
CA LEU A 53 -7.76 16.75 6.55
C LEU A 53 -9.15 16.19 6.27
N SER A 54 -9.82 16.63 5.20
CA SER A 54 -11.12 16.11 4.80
C SER A 54 -11.05 14.66 4.28
N LYS A 55 -9.87 14.25 3.79
CA LYS A 55 -9.58 12.88 3.34
C LYS A 55 -8.95 12.00 4.44
N LYS A 56 -8.93 12.50 5.69
CA LYS A 56 -8.48 11.70 6.84
C LYS A 56 -9.58 10.73 7.25
N ARG A 57 -9.24 9.43 7.31
CA ARG A 57 -10.10 8.37 7.86
C ARG A 57 -9.33 7.56 8.89
N ASP A 58 -10.07 6.87 9.72
CA ASP A 58 -9.56 6.02 10.79
C ASP A 58 -10.58 4.90 11.01
N HIS A 59 -10.33 3.76 10.39
CA HIS A 59 -11.24 2.63 10.39
C HIS A 59 -10.76 1.54 11.35
N LEU A 60 -11.69 0.95 12.08
CA LEU A 60 -11.47 -0.23 12.90
C LEU A 60 -12.13 -1.42 12.20
N ILE A 61 -11.32 -2.42 11.87
CA ILE A 61 -11.72 -3.58 11.07
C ILE A 61 -11.66 -4.82 11.98
N GLU A 62 -12.74 -5.59 12.01
CA GLU A 62 -12.86 -6.83 12.80
C GLU A 62 -12.21 -8.01 12.04
N ALA A 63 -10.91 -7.86 11.76
CA ALA A 63 -10.10 -8.86 11.07
C ALA A 63 -8.62 -8.74 11.43
N ASN A 64 -7.87 -9.81 11.14
CA ASN A 64 -6.41 -9.81 11.27
C ASN A 64 -5.77 -8.87 10.24
N TRP A 65 -4.76 -8.12 10.64
CA TRP A 65 -4.06 -7.15 9.80
C TRP A 65 -3.42 -7.76 8.54
N MET A 66 -3.01 -9.02 8.61
CA MET A 66 -2.43 -9.72 7.45
C MET A 66 -3.44 -9.89 6.33
N LEU A 67 -4.72 -10.11 6.65
CA LEU A 67 -5.77 -10.20 5.64
C LEU A 67 -6.02 -8.86 4.92
N TYR A 68 -5.84 -7.74 5.63
CA TYR A 68 -5.91 -6.43 4.98
C TYR A 68 -4.73 -6.22 4.03
N VAL A 69 -3.53 -6.66 4.44
CA VAL A 69 -2.35 -6.63 3.55
C VAL A 69 -2.52 -7.59 2.38
N ASP A 70 -3.04 -8.79 2.59
CA ASP A 70 -3.32 -9.75 1.51
C ASP A 70 -4.27 -9.16 0.48
N ASN A 71 -5.38 -8.57 0.91
CA ASN A 71 -6.37 -7.92 0.03
C ASN A 71 -5.74 -6.80 -0.80
N TYR A 72 -4.90 -5.97 -0.19
CA TYR A 72 -4.21 -4.89 -0.90
C TYR A 72 -3.20 -5.40 -1.94
N LEU A 73 -2.55 -6.53 -1.69
CA LEU A 73 -1.42 -7.02 -2.50
C LEU A 73 -1.81 -7.79 -3.76
N GLU A 74 -3.11 -7.82 -4.08
CA GLU A 74 -3.59 -8.46 -5.30
C GLU A 74 -4.74 -7.65 -5.91
N GLY A 75 -4.74 -7.55 -7.23
CA GLY A 75 -5.84 -6.92 -7.96
C GLY A 75 -6.92 -7.94 -8.39
N PHE A 76 -6.86 -9.18 -7.89
CA PHE A 76 -7.71 -10.26 -8.36
C PHE A 76 -9.18 -10.07 -7.96
N HIS A 77 -9.44 -9.44 -6.81
CA HIS A 77 -10.79 -9.12 -6.34
C HIS A 77 -11.43 -7.92 -7.04
N ILE A 78 -10.64 -7.01 -7.64
CA ILE A 78 -11.15 -5.75 -8.22
C ILE A 78 -12.38 -5.97 -9.12
N PRO A 79 -12.37 -6.87 -10.10
CA PRO A 79 -13.52 -7.05 -11.00
C PRO A 79 -14.79 -7.57 -10.32
N PHE A 80 -14.68 -8.06 -9.08
CA PHE A 80 -15.78 -8.69 -8.35
C PHE A 80 -16.29 -7.85 -7.18
N VAL A 81 -15.43 -7.02 -6.60
CA VAL A 81 -15.71 -6.25 -5.38
C VAL A 81 -15.88 -4.77 -5.66
N HIS A 82 -15.14 -4.21 -6.64
CA HIS A 82 -15.07 -2.79 -6.93
C HIS A 82 -15.53 -2.45 -8.36
N PRO A 83 -16.84 -2.40 -8.65
CA PRO A 83 -17.32 -2.11 -10.00
C PRO A 83 -16.80 -0.79 -10.57
N GLU A 84 -16.83 0.28 -9.76
CA GLU A 84 -16.40 1.63 -10.17
C GLU A 84 -14.90 1.68 -10.46
N LEU A 85 -14.08 1.07 -9.61
CA LEU A 85 -12.64 0.97 -9.84
C LEU A 85 -12.33 0.10 -11.06
N ASN A 86 -13.06 -0.99 -11.26
CA ASN A 86 -12.93 -1.84 -12.43
C ASN A 86 -13.36 -1.13 -13.71
N ASP A 87 -14.26 -0.16 -13.63
CA ASP A 87 -14.64 0.67 -14.80
C ASP A 87 -13.53 1.63 -15.21
N ALA A 88 -12.72 2.12 -14.28
CA ALA A 88 -11.60 3.00 -14.54
C ALA A 88 -10.30 2.27 -14.97
N LEU A 89 -10.10 1.02 -14.53
CA LEU A 89 -8.87 0.26 -14.76
C LEU A 89 -9.00 -0.73 -15.92
N ASP A 90 -7.98 -0.80 -16.76
CA ASP A 90 -7.76 -1.95 -17.66
C ASP A 90 -7.12 -3.09 -16.87
N TYR A 91 -7.95 -4.02 -16.44
CA TYR A 91 -7.50 -5.17 -15.66
C TYR A 91 -6.50 -6.08 -16.42
N SER A 92 -6.48 -6.04 -17.75
CA SER A 92 -5.53 -6.81 -18.57
C SER A 92 -4.11 -6.25 -18.48
N GLY A 93 -3.99 -4.91 -18.32
CA GLY A 93 -2.74 -4.18 -18.14
C GLY A 93 -2.26 -4.10 -16.67
N TYR A 94 -3.03 -4.64 -15.71
CA TYR A 94 -2.65 -4.62 -14.31
C TYR A 94 -1.46 -5.54 -14.03
N THR A 95 -0.36 -4.97 -13.52
CA THR A 95 0.90 -5.69 -13.28
C THR A 95 1.36 -5.59 -11.83
N THR A 96 2.16 -6.57 -11.39
CA THR A 96 2.71 -6.63 -10.04
C THR A 96 4.21 -6.88 -10.10
N GLU A 97 4.98 -6.02 -9.46
CA GLU A 97 6.42 -6.13 -9.28
C GLU A 97 6.73 -6.43 -7.80
N VAL A 98 7.57 -7.44 -7.55
CA VAL A 98 7.91 -7.86 -6.19
C VAL A 98 9.36 -7.52 -5.86
N PHE A 99 9.58 -6.97 -4.68
CA PHE A 99 10.87 -6.55 -4.15
C PHE A 99 11.18 -7.27 -2.83
N GLU A 100 12.36 -7.08 -2.29
CA GLU A 100 12.76 -7.77 -1.06
C GLU A 100 11.79 -7.48 0.11
N ASN A 101 11.42 -6.19 0.31
CA ASN A 101 10.56 -5.75 1.41
C ASN A 101 9.36 -4.92 0.93
N GLY A 102 8.90 -5.14 -0.29
CA GLY A 102 7.79 -4.39 -0.84
C GLY A 102 7.19 -5.00 -2.10
N VAL A 103 6.10 -4.43 -2.53
CA VAL A 103 5.39 -4.79 -3.75
C VAL A 103 4.86 -3.52 -4.40
N LEU A 104 5.04 -3.41 -5.69
CA LEU A 104 4.44 -2.35 -6.50
C LEU A 104 3.43 -2.97 -7.46
N GLN A 105 2.22 -2.50 -7.40
CA GLN A 105 1.19 -2.82 -8.38
C GLN A 105 0.94 -1.59 -9.27
N VAL A 106 0.80 -1.81 -10.54
CA VAL A 106 0.62 -0.76 -11.55
C VAL A 106 -0.70 -0.99 -12.26
N GLY A 107 -1.61 -0.05 -12.13
CA GLY A 107 -2.91 -0.06 -12.78
C GLY A 107 -2.90 0.82 -14.02
N GLU A 108 -3.17 0.23 -15.20
CA GLU A 108 -3.36 0.99 -16.43
C GLU A 108 -4.81 1.49 -16.53
N ALA A 109 -5.00 2.70 -17.06
CA ALA A 109 -6.31 3.30 -17.30
C ALA A 109 -6.97 2.70 -18.55
N LYS A 110 -8.29 2.54 -18.54
CA LYS A 110 -9.04 2.33 -19.76
C LYS A 110 -8.97 3.55 -20.69
N GLU A 111 -9.25 3.34 -21.96
CA GLU A 111 -9.26 4.42 -22.95
C GLU A 111 -10.25 5.54 -22.53
N GLY A 112 -9.73 6.76 -22.45
CA GLY A 112 -10.49 7.94 -22.06
C GLY A 112 -10.50 8.25 -20.55
N GLU A 113 -10.00 7.33 -19.73
CA GLU A 113 -9.85 7.55 -18.28
C GLU A 113 -8.61 8.37 -17.94
N ILE A 114 -8.63 8.96 -16.74
CA ILE A 114 -7.51 9.79 -16.26
C ILE A 114 -6.29 8.96 -15.96
N SER A 115 -5.14 9.41 -16.45
CA SER A 115 -3.84 8.79 -16.24
C SER A 115 -2.76 9.82 -15.90
N PHE A 116 -1.62 9.37 -15.42
CA PHE A 116 -0.46 10.22 -15.18
C PHE A 116 0.12 10.77 -16.52
N ASP A 117 0.52 12.02 -16.48
CA ASP A 117 1.40 12.59 -17.49
C ASP A 117 2.86 12.25 -17.14
N LEU A 118 3.36 11.17 -17.72
CA LEU A 118 4.68 10.62 -17.39
C LEU A 118 5.77 11.29 -18.25
N PRO A 119 6.90 11.70 -17.67
CA PRO A 119 8.02 12.24 -18.43
C PRO A 119 8.64 11.17 -19.35
N GLU A 120 9.24 11.61 -20.47
CA GLU A 120 9.86 10.70 -21.46
C GLU A 120 10.93 9.76 -20.87
N THR A 121 11.55 10.16 -19.77
CA THR A 121 12.55 9.34 -19.05
C THR A 121 11.96 8.28 -18.12
N HIS A 122 10.64 8.32 -17.91
CA HIS A 122 9.99 7.40 -16.96
C HIS A 122 9.91 5.97 -17.53
N PRO A 123 10.13 4.90 -16.72
CA PRO A 123 10.07 3.52 -17.19
C PRO A 123 8.74 3.11 -17.84
N ASP A 124 7.65 3.74 -17.41
CA ASP A 124 6.30 3.49 -17.93
C ASP A 124 5.86 4.53 -18.98
N PHE A 125 6.79 5.35 -19.50
CA PHE A 125 6.46 6.32 -20.54
C PHE A 125 5.76 5.67 -21.73
N GLY A 126 4.68 6.29 -22.20
CA GLY A 126 3.84 5.76 -23.29
C GLY A 126 2.72 4.82 -22.84
N LYS A 127 2.66 4.44 -21.55
CA LYS A 127 1.51 3.76 -20.96
C LYS A 127 0.54 4.77 -20.32
N GLN A 128 -0.73 4.41 -20.29
CA GLN A 128 -1.74 5.21 -19.57
C GLN A 128 -1.88 4.68 -18.12
N ILE A 129 -1.01 5.13 -17.23
CA ILE A 129 -1.02 4.68 -15.85
C ILE A 129 -2.06 5.46 -15.05
N ALA A 130 -3.09 4.77 -14.54
CA ALA A 130 -4.12 5.33 -13.67
C ALA A 130 -3.65 5.45 -12.22
N ALA A 131 -2.91 4.46 -11.73
CA ALA A 131 -2.47 4.41 -10.35
C ALA A 131 -1.21 3.55 -10.15
N TYR A 132 -0.45 3.91 -9.12
CA TYR A 132 0.60 3.08 -8.56
C TYR A 132 0.23 2.74 -7.12
N TYR A 133 0.22 1.45 -6.77
CA TYR A 133 -0.06 0.93 -5.44
C TYR A 133 1.20 0.31 -4.87
N LEU A 134 1.89 1.05 -4.01
CA LEU A 134 3.15 0.63 -3.39
C LEU A 134 2.90 0.19 -1.95
N TRP A 135 3.19 -1.07 -1.66
CA TRP A 135 3.25 -1.56 -0.30
C TRP A 135 4.71 -1.66 0.17
N LEU A 136 4.98 -1.13 1.35
CA LEU A 136 6.24 -1.26 2.05
C LEU A 136 6.03 -2.06 3.34
N PHE A 137 6.84 -3.11 3.51
CA PHE A 137 6.83 -3.92 4.73
C PHE A 137 7.13 -3.06 5.97
N PRO A 138 6.43 -3.24 7.11
CA PRO A 138 5.40 -4.27 7.30
C PRO A 138 3.98 -3.83 6.91
N ASN A 139 3.67 -2.54 6.88
CA ASN A 139 2.30 -2.09 7.03
C ASN A 139 1.97 -0.74 6.39
N MET A 140 2.82 -0.23 5.51
CA MET A 140 2.57 1.04 4.83
C MET A 140 2.18 0.83 3.37
N MET A 141 1.15 1.53 2.94
CA MET A 141 0.61 1.50 1.59
C MET A 141 0.54 2.91 1.05
N PHE A 142 1.09 3.14 -0.14
CA PHE A 142 1.12 4.42 -0.83
C PHE A 142 0.37 4.26 -2.15
N ASN A 143 -0.76 4.92 -2.26
CA ASN A 143 -1.62 4.89 -3.43
C ASN A 143 -1.45 6.21 -4.17
N PHE A 144 -0.67 6.20 -5.25
CA PHE A 144 -0.43 7.37 -6.07
C PHE A 144 -1.45 7.44 -7.20
N TYR A 145 -2.08 8.60 -7.33
CA TYR A 145 -3.07 8.92 -8.35
C TYR A 145 -2.71 10.25 -9.04
N PRO A 146 -3.24 10.56 -10.22
CA PRO A 146 -3.05 11.85 -10.84
C PRO A 146 -3.44 13.05 -9.96
N TRP A 147 -4.40 12.87 -9.05
CA TRP A 147 -4.79 13.91 -8.10
C TRP A 147 -3.83 14.06 -6.89
N GLY A 148 -3.02 13.04 -6.56
CA GLY A 148 -2.14 13.08 -5.39
C GLY A 148 -1.83 11.71 -4.80
N LEU A 149 -1.81 11.63 -3.48
CA LEU A 149 -1.39 10.45 -2.72
C LEU A 149 -2.37 10.14 -1.59
N SER A 150 -2.82 8.90 -1.50
CA SER A 150 -3.42 8.32 -0.28
C SER A 150 -2.43 7.38 0.40
N VAL A 151 -2.17 7.59 1.69
CA VAL A 151 -1.33 6.71 2.51
C VAL A 151 -2.21 5.94 3.48
N ASN A 152 -2.12 4.61 3.44
CA ASN A 152 -2.78 3.74 4.40
C ASN A 152 -1.74 3.15 5.36
N ILE A 153 -1.97 3.26 6.67
CA ILE A 153 -1.10 2.69 7.70
C ILE A 153 -1.91 1.65 8.46
N VAL A 154 -1.51 0.39 8.34
CA VAL A 154 -2.19 -0.77 8.93
C VAL A 154 -1.60 -1.06 10.30
N ILE A 155 -2.41 -0.94 11.35
CA ILE A 155 -1.98 -1.08 12.75
C ILE A 155 -2.68 -2.28 13.36
N PRO A 156 -1.98 -3.40 13.64
CA PRO A 156 -2.55 -4.53 14.36
C PRO A 156 -2.88 -4.14 15.80
N ILE A 157 -4.12 -4.37 16.24
CA ILE A 157 -4.57 -4.14 17.61
C ILE A 157 -4.62 -5.47 18.39
N SER A 158 -5.16 -6.51 17.75
CA SER A 158 -5.23 -7.88 18.27
C SER A 158 -5.22 -8.87 17.08
N PRO A 159 -5.18 -10.19 17.31
CA PRO A 159 -5.23 -11.17 16.23
C PRO A 159 -6.45 -11.06 15.32
N ASP A 160 -7.53 -10.47 15.80
CA ASP A 160 -8.84 -10.34 15.12
C ASP A 160 -9.33 -8.89 15.00
N LYS A 161 -8.42 -7.92 15.21
CA LYS A 161 -8.77 -6.50 15.10
C LYS A 161 -7.61 -5.66 14.57
N THR A 162 -7.90 -4.85 13.57
CA THR A 162 -6.96 -3.98 12.89
C THR A 162 -7.49 -2.56 12.82
N ARG A 163 -6.61 -1.59 13.01
CA ARG A 163 -6.90 -0.18 12.76
C ARG A 163 -6.17 0.26 11.50
N VAL A 164 -6.87 0.91 10.58
CA VAL A 164 -6.26 1.46 9.36
C VAL A 164 -6.43 2.97 9.34
N LEU A 165 -5.31 3.67 9.22
CA LEU A 165 -5.27 5.13 9.14
C LEU A 165 -5.08 5.53 7.67
N TYR A 166 -5.97 6.38 7.16
CA TYR A 166 -5.88 6.96 5.81
C TYR A 166 -5.49 8.43 5.90
N ARG A 167 -4.56 8.83 5.04
CA ARG A 167 -4.07 10.21 4.97
C ARG A 167 -3.96 10.62 3.51
N GLY A 168 -4.72 11.65 3.12
CA GLY A 168 -4.70 12.20 1.77
C GLY A 168 -3.78 13.40 1.63
N TYR A 169 -3.01 13.43 0.55
CA TYR A 169 -2.15 14.54 0.16
C TYR A 169 -2.49 14.93 -1.28
N VAL A 170 -3.01 16.12 -1.49
CA VAL A 170 -3.61 16.55 -2.75
C VAL A 170 -2.65 17.42 -3.54
N LYS A 171 -2.42 17.08 -4.80
CA LYS A 171 -1.70 17.85 -5.82
C LYS A 171 -2.66 18.65 -6.69
N ASN A 172 -3.73 18.01 -7.14
CA ASN A 172 -4.75 18.59 -7.99
C ASN A 172 -6.16 18.27 -7.45
N SER A 173 -6.80 19.28 -6.87
CA SER A 173 -8.11 19.12 -6.25
C SER A 173 -9.25 18.91 -7.27
N GLU A 174 -9.06 19.27 -8.53
CA GLU A 174 -10.09 19.08 -9.56
C GLU A 174 -10.24 17.61 -9.97
N LEU A 175 -9.22 16.80 -9.73
CA LEU A 175 -9.19 15.37 -10.09
C LEU A 175 -9.53 14.42 -8.93
N THR A 176 -9.85 14.92 -7.73
CA THR A 176 -10.00 14.08 -6.53
C THR A 176 -11.20 13.13 -6.56
N GLU A 177 -12.15 13.38 -7.44
CA GLU A 177 -13.37 12.56 -7.62
C GLU A 177 -13.37 11.80 -8.95
N GLU A 178 -12.19 11.69 -9.60
CA GLU A 178 -12.08 11.18 -10.97
C GLU A 178 -11.16 9.95 -11.04
N GLY A 179 -11.46 9.05 -11.99
CA GLY A 179 -10.65 7.88 -12.31
C GLY A 179 -10.49 6.88 -11.17
N ALA A 180 -9.39 6.14 -11.17
CA ALA A 180 -9.11 5.07 -10.21
C ALA A 180 -9.01 5.52 -8.75
N GLY A 181 -8.79 6.81 -8.50
CA GLY A 181 -8.70 7.41 -7.16
C GLY A 181 -9.93 8.22 -6.77
N GLY A 182 -11.06 8.12 -7.48
CA GLY A 182 -12.23 8.96 -7.27
C GLY A 182 -12.96 8.65 -5.97
N ASP A 183 -13.67 7.56 -5.88
CA ASP A 183 -14.48 7.19 -4.71
C ASP A 183 -13.74 6.23 -3.77
N LEU A 184 -12.65 6.71 -3.14
CA LEU A 184 -11.87 5.88 -2.22
C LEU A 184 -12.66 5.45 -0.98
N ASP A 185 -13.58 6.27 -0.48
CA ASP A 185 -14.37 5.92 0.70
C ASP A 185 -15.24 4.68 0.44
N THR A 186 -15.86 4.58 -0.74
CA THR A 186 -16.64 3.39 -1.12
C THR A 186 -15.75 2.17 -1.31
N VAL A 187 -14.61 2.31 -2.00
CA VAL A 187 -13.64 1.21 -2.21
C VAL A 187 -13.18 0.64 -0.87
N GLU A 188 -12.75 1.50 0.06
CA GLU A 188 -12.24 1.08 1.38
C GLU A 188 -13.32 0.39 2.24
N LEU A 189 -14.59 0.82 2.14
CA LEU A 189 -15.69 0.15 2.84
C LEU A 189 -16.02 -1.21 2.23
N GLN A 190 -15.93 -1.37 0.92
CA GLN A 190 -16.08 -2.65 0.24
C GLN A 190 -14.97 -3.63 0.65
N ASP A 191 -13.71 -3.15 0.70
CA ASP A 191 -12.58 -3.94 1.19
C ASP A 191 -12.76 -4.36 2.64
N GLN A 192 -13.17 -3.46 3.52
CA GLN A 192 -13.46 -3.80 4.91
C GLN A 192 -14.49 -4.92 5.02
N ASP A 193 -15.61 -4.83 4.30
CA ASP A 193 -16.69 -5.81 4.33
C ASP A 193 -16.22 -7.21 3.88
N ILE A 194 -15.43 -7.27 2.77
CA ILE A 194 -14.96 -8.57 2.28
C ILE A 194 -13.87 -9.16 3.19
N ILE A 195 -12.97 -8.35 3.72
CA ILE A 195 -11.90 -8.78 4.64
C ILE A 195 -12.51 -9.37 5.92
N GLU A 196 -13.52 -8.73 6.51
CA GLU A 196 -14.20 -9.24 7.70
C GLU A 196 -14.94 -10.57 7.43
N LYS A 197 -15.52 -10.75 6.25
CA LYS A 197 -16.14 -12.00 5.83
C LYS A 197 -15.11 -13.10 5.63
N VAL A 198 -13.97 -12.81 5.00
CA VAL A 198 -12.86 -13.75 4.83
C VAL A 198 -12.31 -14.15 6.19
N HIS A 199 -12.07 -13.19 7.10
CA HIS A 199 -11.61 -13.47 8.45
C HIS A 199 -12.51 -14.46 9.19
N LYS A 200 -13.83 -14.23 9.19
CA LYS A 200 -14.80 -15.16 9.77
C LYS A 200 -14.74 -16.55 9.12
N SER A 201 -14.53 -16.60 7.81
CA SER A 201 -14.48 -17.86 7.06
C SER A 201 -13.26 -18.72 7.40
N MET A 202 -12.15 -18.10 7.80
CA MET A 202 -10.94 -18.83 8.23
C MET A 202 -11.14 -19.67 9.50
N TYR A 203 -12.14 -19.37 10.32
CA TYR A 203 -12.52 -20.20 11.49
C TYR A 203 -13.43 -21.38 11.12
N SER A 204 -13.77 -21.54 9.84
CA SER A 204 -14.58 -22.67 9.38
C SER A 204 -13.80 -23.98 9.52
N LYS A 205 -14.49 -25.02 10.01
CA LYS A 205 -13.91 -26.37 10.10
C LYS A 205 -13.60 -27.02 8.74
N ILE A 206 -14.13 -26.42 7.65
CA ILE A 206 -13.92 -26.90 6.29
C ILE A 206 -12.69 -26.21 5.66
N TYR A 207 -12.29 -25.04 6.18
CA TYR A 207 -11.11 -24.33 5.68
C TYR A 207 -9.83 -25.06 6.13
N ASP A 208 -9.01 -25.42 5.17
CA ASP A 208 -7.72 -26.09 5.40
C ASP A 208 -6.58 -25.16 4.96
N ARG A 209 -6.62 -24.70 3.71
CA ARG A 209 -5.58 -23.82 3.13
C ARG A 209 -6.08 -23.09 1.90
N GLY A 210 -5.49 -21.91 1.64
CA GLY A 210 -5.63 -21.19 0.39
C GLY A 210 -4.70 -21.73 -0.71
N ARG A 211 -4.89 -21.24 -1.93
CA ARG A 211 -4.01 -21.46 -3.09
C ARG A 211 -3.76 -20.11 -3.74
N TYR A 212 -2.51 -19.82 -4.06
CA TYR A 212 -2.18 -18.63 -4.83
C TYR A 212 -2.50 -18.78 -6.29
N SER A 213 -2.99 -17.72 -6.90
CA SER A 213 -2.97 -17.53 -8.34
C SER A 213 -1.54 -17.15 -8.76
N PRO A 214 -0.85 -17.95 -9.61
CA PRO A 214 0.54 -17.64 -9.97
C PRO A 214 0.70 -16.34 -10.75
N THR A 215 -0.38 -15.86 -11.38
CA THR A 215 -0.37 -14.67 -12.23
C THR A 215 -1.00 -13.45 -11.59
N ARG A 216 -1.69 -13.57 -10.45
CA ARG A 216 -2.45 -12.47 -9.84
C ARG A 216 -2.12 -12.21 -8.36
N GLU A 217 -1.52 -13.18 -7.67
CA GLU A 217 -1.24 -13.08 -6.23
C GLU A 217 0.26 -13.18 -5.90
N GLN A 218 1.12 -12.71 -6.81
CA GLN A 218 2.57 -12.67 -6.58
C GLN A 218 2.92 -11.76 -5.39
N GLY A 219 2.19 -10.66 -5.20
CA GLY A 219 2.36 -9.75 -4.06
C GLY A 219 2.02 -10.42 -2.73
N VAL A 220 0.89 -11.10 -2.64
CA VAL A 220 0.48 -11.89 -1.47
C VAL A 220 1.51 -12.96 -1.13
N HIS A 221 1.95 -13.71 -2.16
CA HIS A 221 2.99 -14.72 -1.98
C HIS A 221 4.31 -14.13 -1.45
N GLN A 222 4.73 -12.95 -1.95
CA GLN A 222 5.93 -12.26 -1.45
C GLN A 222 5.77 -11.85 0.02
N PHE A 223 4.63 -11.30 0.41
CA PHE A 223 4.33 -10.95 1.79
C PHE A 223 4.45 -12.18 2.71
N HIS A 224 3.80 -13.28 2.36
CA HIS A 224 3.86 -14.51 3.14
C HIS A 224 5.29 -15.08 3.22
N ARG A 225 6.10 -14.95 2.17
CA ARG A 225 7.53 -15.32 2.22
C ARG A 225 8.32 -14.47 3.20
N ILE A 226 8.05 -13.16 3.26
CA ILE A 226 8.71 -12.26 4.23
C ILE A 226 8.34 -12.68 5.65
N ILE A 227 7.05 -12.87 5.91
CA ILE A 227 6.54 -13.30 7.24
C ILE A 227 7.15 -14.65 7.64
N SER A 228 7.17 -15.63 6.72
CA SER A 228 7.77 -16.96 7.00
C SER A 228 9.23 -16.85 7.40
N LYS A 229 10.04 -16.07 6.68
CA LYS A 229 11.45 -15.84 7.01
C LYS A 229 11.66 -15.17 8.38
N ILE A 230 10.72 -14.32 8.81
CA ILE A 230 10.78 -13.72 10.15
C ILE A 230 10.48 -14.76 11.20
N TYR A 231 9.45 -15.57 11.00
CA TYR A 231 9.11 -16.67 11.91
C TYR A 231 10.25 -17.68 12.08
N GLU A 232 10.91 -18.08 11.00
CA GLU A 232 12.06 -18.99 11.03
C GLU A 232 13.24 -18.48 11.87
N LYS A 233 13.36 -17.16 12.04
CA LYS A 233 14.41 -16.55 12.88
C LYS A 233 14.02 -16.44 14.36
N LEU A 234 12.75 -16.60 14.69
CA LEU A 234 12.22 -16.48 16.05
C LEU A 234 12.09 -17.84 16.76
N VAL A 235 12.18 -18.93 16.03
CA VAL A 235 12.12 -20.32 16.49
C VAL A 235 13.52 -20.94 16.46
#